data_56dfabd0602d4ac5d0279ee23345d54a
#
_entry.id   56dfabd0602d4ac5d0279ee23345d54a
#
_cell.length_a   1.000
_cell.length_b   1.000
_cell.length_c   1.000
_cell.angle_alpha   90.00
_cell.angle_beta   90.00
_cell.angle_gamma   90.00
#
_symmetry.space_group_name_H-M   'P 1'
#
loop_
_entity.id
_entity.type
_entity.pdbx_description
1 polymer ?
#
loop_
_entity_poly.entity_id
_entity_poly.type
_entity_poly.pdbx_seq_one_letter_code
_entity_poly.pdbx_strand_id
1 'polypeptide(L)'
;MAKPIYFEEHLTQAEMLEVKMKRQNLSIGILKETMPMENRVALVPASVAYLVGNNHRIVVQAGAGLSSHFQDIEYSEAGAEIAAATEEVYKCDVILKVAPPTLDEIEFFHPDQILISPLQIPLINSEYIQKLKEKRVTALAMEYMKDDDGSFPLVRIMGEMAGISAILTAANLLTATSGGTGVLLGGI
;
A
#
# COMPACT_ATOMS: atom_id res chain seq x y z
N MET A 1 29.25 43.82 -47.55
CA MET A 1 28.40 43.47 -46.38
C MET A 1 28.08 41.98 -46.47
N ALA A 2 28.75 41.20 -45.67
CA ALA A 2 28.55 39.75 -45.60
C ALA A 2 27.38 39.45 -44.67
N LYS A 3 26.42 38.63 -45.14
CA LYS A 3 25.31 38.14 -44.32
C LYS A 3 25.86 37.18 -43.26
N PRO A 4 25.38 37.25 -42.01
CA PRO A 4 25.77 36.29 -41.01
C PRO A 4 25.18 34.93 -41.38
N ILE A 5 26.02 33.91 -41.33
CA ILE A 5 25.66 32.50 -41.47
C ILE A 5 25.01 32.13 -40.14
N TYR A 6 23.69 32.00 -40.12
CA TYR A 6 22.98 31.34 -39.02
C TYR A 6 23.35 29.88 -39.09
N PHE A 7 24.12 29.40 -38.12
CA PHE A 7 24.14 28.00 -37.78
C PHE A 7 22.74 27.67 -37.25
N GLU A 8 21.90 27.08 -38.11
CA GLU A 8 20.80 26.28 -37.60
C GLU A 8 21.43 25.20 -36.75
N GLU A 9 21.39 25.43 -35.44
CA GLU A 9 21.57 24.35 -34.50
C GLU A 9 20.51 23.30 -34.87
N HIS A 10 20.93 22.27 -35.55
CA HIS A 10 20.21 21.01 -35.55
C HIS A 10 20.23 20.52 -34.10
N LEU A 11 19.36 21.11 -33.27
CA LEU A 11 18.82 20.41 -32.13
C LEU A 11 18.33 19.10 -32.71
N THR A 12 19.13 18.05 -32.59
CA THR A 12 18.64 16.70 -32.67
C THR A 12 17.38 16.74 -31.84
N GLN A 13 16.23 16.75 -32.55
CA GLN A 13 15.01 16.38 -31.87
C GLN A 13 15.42 15.10 -31.15
N ALA A 14 15.62 15.21 -29.83
CA ALA A 14 15.51 14.05 -29.01
C ALA A 14 14.15 13.51 -29.43
N GLU A 15 14.17 12.49 -30.30
CA GLU A 15 13.05 11.60 -30.42
C GLU A 15 12.82 11.24 -28.97
N MET A 16 11.86 11.93 -28.37
CA MET A 16 11.17 11.34 -27.24
C MET A 16 10.59 10.09 -27.89
N LEU A 17 11.42 9.05 -27.90
CA LEU A 17 10.93 7.71 -27.87
C LEU A 17 9.88 7.80 -26.79
N GLU A 18 8.61 7.98 -27.21
CA GLU A 18 7.51 7.44 -26.45
C GLU A 18 7.88 5.98 -26.33
N VAL A 19 8.69 5.71 -25.31
CA VAL A 19 8.71 4.40 -24.70
C VAL A 19 7.28 4.35 -24.22
N LYS A 20 6.38 3.86 -25.09
CA LYS A 20 5.15 3.24 -24.66
C LYS A 20 5.66 2.24 -23.65
N MET A 21 5.65 2.67 -22.39
CA MET A 21 5.88 1.75 -21.29
C MET A 21 4.85 0.68 -21.58
N LYS A 22 5.34 -0.44 -22.08
CA LYS A 22 4.52 -1.63 -22.26
C LYS A 22 4.00 -1.86 -20.87
N ARG A 23 2.73 -1.49 -20.62
CA ARG A 23 2.11 -1.67 -19.30
C ARG A 23 2.34 -3.13 -19.01
N GLN A 24 3.32 -3.41 -18.16
CA GLN A 24 3.57 -4.78 -17.74
C GLN A 24 2.35 -5.15 -16.93
N ASN A 25 1.67 -6.21 -17.34
CA ASN A 25 0.63 -6.80 -16.56
C ASN A 25 1.31 -7.37 -15.31
N LEU A 26 1.14 -6.70 -14.18
CA LEU A 26 1.70 -7.13 -12.91
C LEU A 26 0.75 -8.13 -12.26
N SER A 27 1.29 -9.10 -11.58
CA SER A 27 0.56 -9.89 -10.60
C SER A 27 0.71 -9.24 -9.22
N ILE A 28 -0.42 -8.99 -8.55
CA ILE A 28 -0.48 -8.29 -7.26
C ILE A 28 -1.13 -9.21 -6.24
N GLY A 29 -0.41 -9.50 -5.18
CA GLY A 29 -0.85 -10.33 -4.07
C GLY A 29 -1.34 -9.50 -2.89
N ILE A 30 -2.52 -9.85 -2.38
CA ILE A 30 -3.12 -9.26 -1.18
C ILE A 30 -3.18 -10.34 -0.11
N LEU A 31 -2.42 -10.15 0.95
CA LEU A 31 -2.34 -11.08 2.07
C LEU A 31 -3.39 -10.75 3.13
N LYS A 32 -3.79 -11.75 3.87
CA LYS A 32 -4.47 -11.57 5.14
C LYS A 32 -3.49 -11.02 6.16
N GLU A 33 -3.89 -9.97 6.87
CA GLU A 33 -3.05 -9.41 7.93
C GLU A 33 -2.97 -10.34 9.13
N THR A 34 -1.76 -10.50 9.65
CA THR A 34 -1.45 -11.39 10.76
C THR A 34 -1.17 -10.63 12.06
N MET A 35 -0.95 -9.30 11.96
CA MET A 35 -0.67 -8.45 13.12
C MET A 35 -1.90 -8.37 14.04
N PRO A 36 -1.75 -8.56 15.36
CA PRO A 36 -2.86 -8.42 16.30
C PRO A 36 -3.56 -7.07 16.19
N MET A 37 -4.89 -7.07 16.16
CA MET A 37 -5.76 -5.90 16.01
C MET A 37 -5.69 -5.18 14.66
N GLU A 38 -4.96 -5.70 13.66
CA GLU A 38 -5.03 -5.19 12.31
C GLU A 38 -6.23 -5.84 11.58
N ASN A 39 -7.27 -5.04 11.38
CA ASN A 39 -8.51 -5.47 10.75
C ASN A 39 -8.67 -4.94 9.32
N ARG A 40 -7.75 -4.08 8.87
CA ARG A 40 -7.79 -3.50 7.54
C ARG A 40 -7.28 -4.50 6.50
N VAL A 41 -7.71 -4.30 5.27
CA VAL A 41 -7.20 -5.02 4.09
C VAL A 41 -6.53 -4.03 3.14
N ALA A 42 -5.50 -4.45 2.43
CA ALA A 42 -4.72 -3.56 1.58
C ALA A 42 -5.52 -2.96 0.43
N LEU A 43 -6.43 -3.73 -0.18
CA LEU A 43 -7.35 -3.26 -1.21
C LEU A 43 -8.76 -3.81 -0.99
N VAL A 44 -9.74 -2.94 -1.19
CA VAL A 44 -11.16 -3.32 -1.19
C VAL A 44 -11.57 -3.86 -2.58
N PRO A 45 -12.67 -4.64 -2.69
CA PRO A 45 -13.10 -5.22 -3.97
C PRO A 45 -13.24 -4.21 -5.11
N ALA A 46 -13.74 -3.01 -4.84
CA ALA A 46 -13.86 -1.95 -5.86
C ALA A 46 -12.50 -1.53 -6.45
N SER A 47 -11.46 -1.44 -5.62
CA SER A 47 -10.09 -1.12 -6.06
C SER A 47 -9.49 -2.29 -6.84
N VAL A 48 -9.81 -3.52 -6.46
CA VAL A 48 -9.42 -4.73 -7.19
C VAL A 48 -10.03 -4.72 -8.60
N ALA A 49 -11.32 -4.44 -8.73
CA ALA A 49 -12.00 -4.35 -10.02
C ALA A 49 -11.33 -3.31 -10.95
N TYR A 50 -10.91 -2.17 -10.39
CA TYR A 50 -10.19 -1.15 -11.15
C TYR A 50 -8.83 -1.65 -11.67
N LEU A 51 -8.05 -2.35 -10.86
CA LEU A 51 -6.76 -2.91 -11.25
C LEU A 51 -6.90 -4.04 -12.27
N VAL A 52 -7.88 -4.93 -12.09
CA VAL A 52 -8.21 -5.99 -13.05
C VAL A 52 -8.63 -5.37 -14.39
N GLY A 53 -9.45 -4.31 -14.38
CA GLY A 53 -9.83 -3.55 -15.57
C GLY A 53 -8.64 -2.91 -16.30
N ASN A 54 -7.51 -2.69 -15.59
CA ASN A 54 -6.23 -2.24 -16.17
C ASN A 54 -5.31 -3.41 -16.56
N ASN A 55 -5.82 -4.63 -16.66
CA ASN A 55 -5.12 -5.86 -17.03
C ASN A 55 -4.07 -6.34 -16.01
N HIS A 56 -4.19 -5.99 -14.74
CA HIS A 56 -3.38 -6.59 -13.68
C HIS A 56 -4.06 -7.88 -13.19
N ARG A 57 -3.25 -8.87 -12.85
CA ARG A 57 -3.71 -10.09 -12.19
C ARG A 57 -3.70 -9.87 -10.68
N ILE A 58 -4.82 -10.04 -10.01
CA ILE A 58 -4.93 -9.86 -8.57
C ILE A 58 -5.17 -11.21 -7.91
N VAL A 59 -4.37 -11.54 -6.91
CA VAL A 59 -4.49 -12.75 -6.10
C VAL A 59 -4.74 -12.34 -4.66
N VAL A 60 -5.84 -12.74 -4.09
CA VAL A 60 -6.26 -12.42 -2.72
C VAL A 60 -6.23 -13.69 -1.87
N GLN A 61 -5.56 -13.63 -0.73
CA GLN A 61 -5.59 -14.72 0.23
C GLN A 61 -7.02 -14.92 0.77
N ALA A 62 -7.48 -16.14 0.83
CA ALA A 62 -8.80 -16.47 1.37
C ALA A 62 -9.00 -15.88 2.77
N GLY A 63 -10.10 -15.16 2.95
CA GLY A 63 -10.44 -14.48 4.20
C GLY A 63 -9.64 -13.21 4.50
N ALA A 64 -8.87 -12.66 3.54
CA ALA A 64 -8.11 -11.43 3.76
C ALA A 64 -8.99 -10.21 4.07
N GLY A 65 -10.18 -10.13 3.47
CA GLY A 65 -11.12 -9.03 3.65
C GLY A 65 -12.09 -9.19 4.82
N LEU A 66 -12.18 -10.36 5.45
CA LEU A 66 -13.23 -10.68 6.43
C LEU A 66 -13.28 -9.72 7.62
N SER A 67 -12.13 -9.32 8.15
CA SER A 67 -12.06 -8.37 9.27
C SER A 67 -12.50 -6.96 8.88
N SER A 68 -12.49 -6.63 7.58
CA SER A 68 -12.99 -5.39 7.00
C SER A 68 -14.40 -5.56 6.41
N HIS A 69 -15.10 -6.65 6.72
CA HIS A 69 -16.46 -6.98 6.26
C HIS A 69 -16.59 -7.24 4.75
N PHE A 70 -15.51 -7.63 4.06
CA PHE A 70 -15.53 -8.05 2.68
C PHE A 70 -15.38 -9.57 2.58
N GLN A 71 -16.29 -10.21 1.84
CA GLN A 71 -16.27 -11.65 1.62
C GLN A 71 -15.41 -12.01 0.41
N ASP A 72 -14.88 -13.25 0.38
CA ASP A 72 -14.06 -13.72 -0.74
C ASP A 72 -14.83 -13.69 -2.08
N ILE A 73 -16.15 -13.88 -2.04
CA ILE A 73 -17.00 -13.81 -3.23
C ILE A 73 -16.96 -12.41 -3.87
N GLU A 74 -16.94 -11.34 -3.08
CA GLU A 74 -16.90 -9.96 -3.58
C GLU A 74 -15.58 -9.68 -4.33
N TYR A 75 -14.46 -10.25 -3.85
CA TYR A 75 -13.17 -10.20 -4.54
C TYR A 75 -13.18 -11.02 -5.83
N SER A 76 -13.79 -12.19 -5.81
CA SER A 76 -13.95 -13.03 -7.00
C SER A 76 -14.82 -12.35 -8.07
N GLU A 77 -15.93 -11.71 -7.68
CA GLU A 77 -16.78 -10.92 -8.57
C GLU A 77 -16.05 -9.69 -9.12
N ALA A 78 -15.12 -9.12 -8.37
CA ALA A 78 -14.22 -8.05 -8.81
C ALA A 78 -13.12 -8.54 -9.78
N GLY A 79 -13.04 -9.84 -10.04
CA GLY A 79 -12.11 -10.48 -10.97
C GLY A 79 -10.78 -10.93 -10.34
N ALA A 80 -10.68 -10.99 -9.01
CA ALA A 80 -9.52 -11.56 -8.33
C ALA A 80 -9.58 -13.08 -8.28
N GLU A 81 -8.40 -13.69 -8.23
CA GLU A 81 -8.21 -15.10 -7.89
C GLU A 81 -8.13 -15.23 -6.36
N ILE A 82 -8.85 -16.18 -5.77
CA ILE A 82 -8.78 -16.47 -4.35
C ILE A 82 -7.82 -17.62 -4.11
N ALA A 83 -6.76 -17.36 -3.35
CA ALA A 83 -5.75 -18.35 -3.00
C ALA A 83 -5.97 -18.86 -1.56
N ALA A 84 -6.05 -20.18 -1.42
CA ALA A 84 -6.19 -20.81 -0.10
C ALA A 84 -4.87 -20.80 0.69
N ALA A 85 -3.75 -20.96 -0.01
CA ALA A 85 -2.43 -21.02 0.59
C ALA A 85 -1.70 -19.67 0.48
N THR A 86 -1.03 -19.27 1.55
CA THR A 86 -0.24 -18.03 1.62
C THR A 86 0.87 -18.01 0.56
N GLU A 87 1.51 -19.16 0.32
CA GLU A 87 2.60 -19.32 -0.62
C GLU A 87 2.18 -19.02 -2.08
N GLU A 88 0.89 -19.20 -2.40
CA GLU A 88 0.38 -18.88 -3.73
C GLU A 88 0.34 -17.37 -3.95
N VAL A 89 -0.01 -16.61 -2.92
CA VAL A 89 -0.03 -15.15 -2.97
C VAL A 89 1.39 -14.59 -3.11
N TYR A 90 2.37 -15.19 -2.41
CA TYR A 90 3.77 -14.78 -2.51
C TYR A 90 4.44 -15.10 -3.87
N LYS A 91 3.75 -15.77 -4.81
CA LYS A 91 4.22 -15.92 -6.19
C LYS A 91 3.96 -14.68 -7.06
N CYS A 92 3.25 -13.69 -6.55
CA CYS A 92 2.97 -12.45 -7.27
C CYS A 92 4.19 -11.53 -7.35
N ASP A 93 4.24 -10.66 -8.37
CA ASP A 93 5.33 -9.70 -8.56
C ASP A 93 5.35 -8.61 -7.48
N VAL A 94 4.15 -8.21 -7.05
CA VAL A 94 3.93 -7.16 -6.04
C VAL A 94 3.13 -7.73 -4.89
N ILE A 95 3.59 -7.52 -3.68
CA ILE A 95 2.89 -7.88 -2.45
C ILE A 95 2.43 -6.61 -1.73
N LEU A 96 1.13 -6.53 -1.45
CA LEU A 96 0.53 -5.43 -0.70
C LEU A 96 0.17 -5.88 0.71
N LYS A 97 0.60 -5.10 1.72
CA LYS A 97 0.26 -5.28 3.12
C LYS A 97 -0.08 -3.96 3.80
N VAL A 98 -0.96 -4.01 4.79
CA VAL A 98 -1.30 -2.87 5.65
C VAL A 98 -0.34 -2.75 6.83
N ALA A 99 0.18 -3.88 7.32
CA ALA A 99 1.21 -3.92 8.34
C ALA A 99 2.54 -4.42 7.75
N PRO A 100 3.70 -4.03 8.31
CA PRO A 100 4.98 -4.58 7.90
C PRO A 100 4.98 -6.11 7.99
N PRO A 101 5.53 -6.84 7.01
CA PRO A 101 5.67 -8.29 7.12
C PRO A 101 6.55 -8.65 8.33
N THR A 102 6.23 -9.75 8.98
CA THR A 102 7.07 -10.32 10.04
C THR A 102 8.35 -10.93 9.46
N LEU A 103 9.33 -11.24 10.32
CA LEU A 103 10.57 -11.91 9.89
C LEU A 103 10.28 -13.28 9.26
N ASP A 104 9.23 -13.99 9.73
CA ASP A 104 8.82 -15.27 9.16
C ASP A 104 8.14 -15.08 7.79
N GLU A 105 7.33 -14.04 7.64
CA GLU A 105 6.70 -13.70 6.36
C GLU A 105 7.73 -13.30 5.30
N ILE A 106 8.85 -12.67 5.70
CA ILE A 106 9.93 -12.33 4.76
C ILE A 106 10.55 -13.58 4.12
N GLU A 107 10.50 -14.73 4.79
CA GLU A 107 11.04 -15.97 4.23
C GLU A 107 10.29 -16.44 2.98
N PHE A 108 9.02 -16.08 2.82
CA PHE A 108 8.23 -16.43 1.63
C PHE A 108 8.56 -15.58 0.39
N PHE A 109 9.24 -14.45 0.56
CA PHE A 109 9.58 -13.61 -0.57
C PHE A 109 10.60 -14.25 -1.50
N HIS A 110 10.44 -13.98 -2.78
CA HIS A 110 11.35 -14.38 -3.86
C HIS A 110 12.16 -13.18 -4.36
N PRO A 111 13.31 -13.41 -5.00
CA PRO A 111 14.10 -12.33 -5.58
C PRO A 111 13.31 -11.47 -6.57
N ASP A 112 13.64 -10.19 -6.57
CA ASP A 112 13.10 -9.18 -7.49
C ASP A 112 11.61 -8.83 -7.30
N GLN A 113 10.97 -9.32 -6.22
CA GLN A 113 9.62 -8.92 -5.84
C GLN A 113 9.58 -7.50 -5.26
N ILE A 114 8.41 -6.89 -5.37
CA ILE A 114 8.12 -5.58 -4.79
C ILE A 114 7.18 -5.77 -3.60
N LEU A 115 7.60 -5.28 -2.44
CA LEU A 115 6.75 -5.13 -1.26
C LEU A 115 6.28 -3.68 -1.16
N ILE A 116 4.98 -3.46 -1.04
CA ILE A 116 4.39 -2.16 -0.74
C ILE A 116 3.66 -2.29 0.60
N SER A 117 4.20 -1.69 1.64
CA SER A 117 3.63 -1.68 2.99
C SER A 117 4.18 -0.50 3.79
N PRO A 118 3.55 -0.09 4.90
CA PRO A 118 4.24 0.72 5.88
C PRO A 118 5.43 -0.06 6.40
N LEU A 119 6.62 0.52 6.41
CA LEU A 119 7.82 -0.15 6.94
C LEU A 119 8.15 0.28 8.36
N GLN A 120 7.67 1.47 8.78
CA GLN A 120 7.94 2.03 10.12
C GLN A 120 9.45 2.04 10.41
N ILE A 121 10.24 2.55 9.46
CA ILE A 121 11.72 2.51 9.47
C ILE A 121 12.36 2.82 10.84
N PRO A 122 11.86 3.78 11.64
CA PRO A 122 12.42 4.03 12.97
C PRO A 122 12.28 2.89 13.97
N LEU A 123 11.41 1.92 13.71
CA LEU A 123 11.09 0.81 14.61
C LEU A 123 11.69 -0.53 14.15
N ILE A 124 12.11 -0.63 12.89
CA ILE A 124 12.72 -1.85 12.37
C ILE A 124 14.19 -1.96 12.79
N ASN A 125 14.61 -3.19 13.03
CA ASN A 125 16.00 -3.50 13.38
C ASN A 125 16.85 -3.81 12.14
N SER A 126 18.16 -3.92 12.34
CA SER A 126 19.10 -4.24 11.26
C SER A 126 18.89 -5.63 10.66
N GLU A 127 18.41 -6.58 11.43
CA GLU A 127 18.09 -7.94 10.98
C GLU A 127 16.98 -7.93 9.92
N TYR A 128 15.92 -7.16 10.15
CA TYR A 128 14.81 -7.01 9.21
C TYR A 128 15.29 -6.49 7.84
N ILE A 129 16.10 -5.43 7.86
CA ILE A 129 16.68 -4.87 6.64
C ILE A 129 17.60 -5.89 5.95
N GLN A 130 18.41 -6.62 6.74
CA GLN A 130 19.31 -7.61 6.19
C GLN A 130 18.55 -8.75 5.50
N LYS A 131 17.47 -9.26 6.10
CA LYS A 131 16.62 -10.29 5.49
C LYS A 131 15.98 -9.82 4.17
N LEU A 132 15.43 -8.60 4.12
CA LEU A 132 14.90 -8.04 2.87
C LEU A 132 15.98 -7.95 1.77
N LYS A 133 17.20 -7.55 2.15
CA LYS A 133 18.34 -7.50 1.20
C LYS A 133 18.75 -8.89 0.71
N GLU A 134 18.81 -9.89 1.59
CA GLU A 134 19.13 -11.28 1.25
C GLU A 134 18.11 -11.86 0.28
N LYS A 135 16.83 -11.54 0.49
CA LYS A 135 15.74 -11.92 -0.41
C LYS A 135 15.68 -11.06 -1.68
N ARG A 136 16.48 -9.99 -1.79
CA ARG A 136 16.51 -9.07 -2.94
C ARG A 136 15.14 -8.44 -3.22
N VAL A 137 14.39 -8.11 -2.16
CA VAL A 137 13.08 -7.47 -2.23
C VAL A 137 13.24 -5.96 -2.38
N THR A 138 12.49 -5.36 -3.30
CA THR A 138 12.33 -3.92 -3.38
C THR A 138 11.18 -3.49 -2.48
N ALA A 139 11.50 -2.93 -1.31
CA ALA A 139 10.49 -2.50 -0.36
C ALA A 139 10.17 -1.01 -0.52
N LEU A 140 8.90 -0.69 -0.78
CA LEU A 140 8.37 0.66 -0.90
C LEU A 140 7.57 0.99 0.36
N ALA A 141 8.10 1.91 1.16
CA ALA A 141 7.45 2.37 2.39
C ALA A 141 6.30 3.33 2.05
N MET A 142 5.06 2.91 2.27
CA MET A 142 3.85 3.70 1.97
C MET A 142 3.85 5.06 2.67
N GLU A 143 4.39 5.15 3.87
CA GLU A 143 4.44 6.37 4.67
C GLU A 143 5.36 7.46 4.10
N TYR A 144 6.21 7.11 3.13
CA TYR A 144 7.09 8.06 2.45
C TYR A 144 6.64 8.38 1.02
N MET A 145 5.53 7.80 0.55
CA MET A 145 4.97 8.14 -0.75
C MET A 145 4.46 9.57 -0.76
N LYS A 146 4.87 10.33 -1.76
CA LYS A 146 4.51 11.74 -1.93
C LYS A 146 3.75 11.95 -3.23
N ASP A 147 2.80 12.86 -3.20
CA ASP A 147 2.20 13.45 -4.39
C ASP A 147 3.11 14.50 -5.02
N ASP A 148 2.76 14.97 -6.21
CA ASP A 148 3.51 15.98 -6.95
C ASP A 148 3.67 17.30 -6.18
N ASP A 149 2.72 17.63 -5.30
CA ASP A 149 2.78 18.80 -4.41
C ASP A 149 3.65 18.59 -3.16
N GLY A 150 4.24 17.38 -3.00
CA GLY A 150 5.07 16.99 -1.88
C GLY A 150 4.29 16.55 -0.64
N SER A 151 2.96 16.47 -0.70
CA SER A 151 2.14 15.95 0.39
C SER A 151 2.28 14.43 0.52
N PHE A 152 1.91 13.90 1.70
CA PHE A 152 1.91 12.47 1.98
C PHE A 152 0.46 11.96 2.04
N PRO A 153 -0.16 11.58 0.91
CA PRO A 153 -1.59 11.33 0.83
C PRO A 153 -2.07 10.22 1.77
N LEU A 154 -1.32 9.12 1.87
CA LEU A 154 -1.68 8.00 2.75
C LEU A 154 -1.56 8.38 4.23
N VAL A 155 -0.48 9.05 4.62
CA VAL A 155 -0.26 9.51 6.01
C VAL A 155 -1.31 10.55 6.40
N ARG A 156 -1.67 11.46 5.49
CA ARG A 156 -2.70 12.48 5.75
C ARG A 156 -4.05 11.86 6.06
N ILE A 157 -4.53 10.94 5.21
CA ILE A 157 -5.82 10.26 5.43
C ILE A 157 -5.81 9.49 6.75
N MET A 158 -4.74 8.76 7.04
CA MET A 158 -4.58 8.04 8.30
C MET A 158 -4.56 8.99 9.50
N GLY A 159 -3.90 10.14 9.38
CA GLY A 159 -3.85 11.17 10.42
C GLY A 159 -5.22 11.81 10.69
N GLU A 160 -6.00 12.09 9.65
CA GLU A 160 -7.38 12.59 9.77
C GLU A 160 -8.27 11.59 10.52
N MET A 161 -8.22 10.31 10.15
CA MET A 161 -8.97 9.25 10.84
C MET A 161 -8.53 9.10 12.31
N ALA A 162 -7.24 9.13 12.58
CA ALA A 162 -6.69 9.04 13.93
C ALA A 162 -7.12 10.25 14.79
N GLY A 163 -7.12 11.45 14.21
CA GLY A 163 -7.58 12.67 14.90
C GLY A 163 -9.05 12.59 15.30
N ILE A 164 -9.94 12.17 14.39
CA ILE A 164 -11.36 11.97 14.69
C ILE A 164 -11.54 10.91 15.78
N SER A 165 -10.86 9.78 15.67
CA SER A 165 -10.93 8.67 16.63
C SER A 165 -10.42 9.10 18.01
N ALA A 166 -9.36 9.90 18.07
CA ALA A 166 -8.82 10.42 19.33
C ALA A 166 -9.83 11.30 20.07
N ILE A 167 -10.53 12.19 19.34
CA ILE A 167 -11.57 13.06 19.94
C ILE A 167 -12.75 12.24 20.45
N LEU A 168 -13.22 11.26 19.68
CA LEU A 168 -14.31 10.38 20.10
C LEU A 168 -13.92 9.55 21.32
N THR A 169 -12.71 9.04 21.36
CA THR A 169 -12.17 8.28 22.50
C THR A 169 -12.06 9.18 23.74
N ALA A 170 -11.53 10.39 23.60
CA ALA A 170 -11.45 11.36 24.68
C ALA A 170 -12.83 11.72 25.22
N ALA A 171 -13.81 11.97 24.35
CA ALA A 171 -15.19 12.24 24.72
C ALA A 171 -15.78 11.09 25.55
N ASN A 172 -15.58 9.85 25.11
CA ASN A 172 -16.05 8.66 25.84
C ASN A 172 -15.40 8.54 27.22
N LEU A 173 -14.08 8.72 27.32
CA LEU A 173 -13.33 8.62 28.58
C LEU A 173 -13.70 9.71 29.58
N LEU A 174 -14.19 10.86 29.12
CA LEU A 174 -14.67 11.95 30.00
C LEU A 174 -16.05 11.67 30.60
N THR A 175 -16.83 10.72 30.07
CA THR A 175 -18.16 10.39 30.61
C THR A 175 -18.07 9.73 31.97
N ALA A 176 -19.05 9.97 32.82
CA ALA A 176 -19.13 9.33 34.14
C ALA A 176 -19.27 7.80 34.04
N THR A 177 -19.93 7.29 32.99
CA THR A 177 -20.10 5.86 32.73
C THR A 177 -18.78 5.15 32.41
N SER A 178 -17.81 5.89 31.88
CA SER A 178 -16.46 5.37 31.59
C SER A 178 -15.44 5.69 32.71
N GLY A 179 -15.91 6.14 33.87
CA GLY A 179 -15.05 6.50 35.02
C GLY A 179 -14.47 7.92 34.94
N GLY A 180 -14.89 8.72 33.99
CA GLY A 180 -14.49 10.12 33.86
C GLY A 180 -15.28 11.06 34.80
N THR A 181 -14.97 12.34 34.77
CA THR A 181 -15.57 13.39 35.62
C THR A 181 -16.97 13.85 35.20
N GLY A 182 -17.52 13.27 34.13
CA GLY A 182 -18.85 13.63 33.61
C GLY A 182 -18.86 14.93 32.77
N VAL A 183 -17.71 15.34 32.25
CA VAL A 183 -17.58 16.54 31.40
C VAL A 183 -17.82 16.17 29.95
N LEU A 184 -18.60 17.00 29.23
CA LEU A 184 -18.82 16.91 27.80
C LEU A 184 -17.75 17.71 27.05
N LEU A 185 -17.23 17.18 25.95
CA LEU A 185 -16.40 17.96 25.03
C LEU A 185 -17.28 19.03 24.35
N GLY A 186 -16.94 20.31 24.59
CA GLY A 186 -17.65 21.43 23.99
C GLY A 186 -18.99 21.82 24.66
N GLY A 187 -19.30 21.24 25.82
CA GLY A 187 -20.43 21.66 26.65
C GLY A 187 -19.98 22.62 27.74
N ILE A 188 -20.75 23.73 27.93
CA ILE A 188 -20.71 24.58 29.14
C ILE A 188 -21.69 23.97 30.12
#